data_fe92ab3120bb86cb5c590973a42e5cbc
#
_entry.id   fe92ab3120bb86cb5c590973a42e5cbc
#
_cell.length_a   1.000
_cell.length_b   1.000
_cell.length_c   1.000
_cell.angle_alpha   90.00
_cell.angle_beta   90.00
_cell.angle_gamma   90.00
#
_symmetry.space_group_name_H-M   'P 1'
#
loop_
_entity.id
_entity.type
_entity.pdbx_description
1 polymer ?
#
loop_
_entity_poly.entity_id
_entity_poly.type
_entity_poly.pdbx_seq_one_letter_code
_entity_poly.pdbx_strand_id
1 'polypeptide(L)'
;MPDSPIRSDALKEYRKLYEEGGPFAQLASLFQVNLILDANVIIKELIWATTKRKNPLGRSDLLEVLEVETVVAWAPTFLEREVEKNFAVVVGKGARREDVVDHWVHLRALINFVDVGGVPADVKYRDPKDVPYILLQRRIEATIVTADKDVAAMDGKVVPLAVFATLRAYSRAAAVQVTLQVSGYTLGSLGLRALVQITRFASSGVKKAMTNVPREVWLAMLVQHPLNRLNK
;
A
#
# COMPACT_ATOMS: atom_id res chain seq x y z
N MET A 1 -5.30 19.68 5.38
CA MET A 1 -5.97 19.10 6.55
C MET A 1 -4.93 18.98 7.62
N PRO A 2 -5.21 19.39 8.88
CA PRO A 2 -4.28 19.14 9.96
C PRO A 2 -4.06 17.63 10.07
N ASP A 3 -2.81 17.22 10.24
CA ASP A 3 -2.46 15.81 10.45
C ASP A 3 -3.23 15.30 11.68
N SER A 4 -3.99 14.23 11.49
CA SER A 4 -4.66 13.57 12.59
C SER A 4 -3.63 13.21 13.66
N PRO A 5 -3.88 13.50 14.95
CA PRO A 5 -2.96 13.16 16.04
C PRO A 5 -2.79 11.63 16.20
N ILE A 6 -3.67 10.84 15.60
CA ILE A 6 -3.59 9.38 15.64
C ILE A 6 -2.81 8.93 14.41
N ARG A 7 -1.61 8.43 14.64
CA ARG A 7 -0.75 7.87 13.60
C ARG A 7 -1.31 6.53 13.13
N SER A 8 -1.24 6.29 11.85
CA SER A 8 -1.60 5.00 11.23
C SER A 8 -0.72 3.83 11.74
N ASP A 9 0.43 4.12 12.34
CA ASP A 9 1.34 3.15 12.97
C ASP A 9 0.64 2.23 13.97
N ALA A 10 -0.38 2.73 14.67
CA ALA A 10 -1.20 1.93 15.58
C ALA A 10 -1.83 0.70 14.89
N LEU A 11 -2.11 0.75 13.59
CA LEU A 11 -2.67 -0.40 12.86
C LEU A 11 -1.73 -1.61 12.88
N LYS A 12 -0.43 -1.39 12.76
CA LYS A 12 0.56 -2.47 12.79
C LYS A 12 0.59 -3.17 14.14
N GLU A 13 0.55 -2.39 15.24
CA GLU A 13 0.54 -2.94 16.59
C GLU A 13 -0.78 -3.69 16.89
N TYR A 14 -1.92 -3.15 16.46
CA TYR A 14 -3.20 -3.82 16.63
C TYR A 14 -3.30 -5.11 15.80
N ARG A 15 -2.67 -5.16 14.62
CA ARG A 15 -2.63 -6.38 13.80
C ARG A 15 -1.89 -7.50 14.51
N LYS A 16 -0.76 -7.21 15.17
CA LYS A 16 -0.05 -8.18 16.01
C LYS A 16 -0.93 -8.71 17.15
N LEU A 17 -1.61 -7.81 17.87
CA LEU A 17 -2.53 -8.21 18.94
C LEU A 17 -3.70 -9.09 18.45
N TYR A 18 -4.16 -8.85 17.21
CA TYR A 18 -5.18 -9.68 16.57
C TYR A 18 -4.64 -11.08 16.23
N GLU A 19 -3.45 -11.18 15.69
CA GLU A 19 -2.79 -12.43 15.31
C GLU A 19 -2.46 -13.29 16.55
N GLU A 20 -2.13 -12.68 17.67
CA GLU A 20 -1.87 -13.34 18.95
C GLU A 20 -3.14 -13.92 19.63
N GLY A 21 -4.32 -13.70 19.08
CA GLY A 21 -5.54 -14.39 19.47
C GLY A 21 -6.18 -14.00 20.80
N GLY A 22 -5.90 -12.81 21.32
CA GLY A 22 -6.50 -12.29 22.54
C GLY A 22 -7.97 -11.84 22.37
N PRO A 23 -8.53 -11.07 23.33
CA PRO A 23 -9.89 -10.51 23.26
C PRO A 23 -10.08 -9.62 22.04
N PHE A 24 -9.00 -9.23 21.36
CA PHE A 24 -8.97 -8.46 20.13
C PHE A 24 -9.14 -9.28 18.86
N ALA A 25 -9.12 -10.62 18.93
CA ALA A 25 -9.33 -11.51 17.78
C ALA A 25 -10.71 -11.30 17.10
N GLN A 26 -11.65 -10.70 17.79
CA GLN A 26 -12.98 -10.36 17.26
C GLN A 26 -13.03 -8.96 16.60
N LEU A 27 -11.95 -8.16 16.67
CA LEU A 27 -11.89 -6.91 15.92
C LEU A 27 -11.90 -7.28 14.43
N ALA A 28 -12.72 -6.58 13.66
CA ALA A 28 -12.81 -6.78 12.22
C ALA A 28 -11.41 -6.82 11.60
N SER A 29 -11.17 -7.84 10.77
CA SER A 29 -9.87 -8.05 10.11
C SER A 29 -9.36 -6.75 9.52
N LEU A 30 -8.21 -6.29 9.97
CA LEU A 30 -7.58 -5.10 9.42
C LEU A 30 -7.22 -5.39 7.95
N PHE A 31 -7.80 -4.60 7.10
CA PHE A 31 -7.71 -4.76 5.67
C PHE A 31 -6.25 -4.63 5.18
N GLN A 32 -5.79 -5.61 4.43
CA GLN A 32 -4.51 -5.62 3.73
C GLN A 32 -4.72 -5.83 2.24
N VAL A 33 -3.92 -5.16 1.43
CA VAL A 33 -3.97 -5.27 -0.03
C VAL A 33 -2.62 -5.71 -0.57
N ASN A 34 -2.61 -6.75 -1.40
CA ASN A 34 -1.43 -7.14 -2.16
C ASN A 34 -1.33 -6.30 -3.43
N LEU A 35 -0.24 -5.56 -3.57
CA LEU A 35 0.03 -4.75 -4.75
C LEU A 35 1.41 -5.06 -5.31
N ILE A 36 1.51 -5.10 -6.64
CA ILE A 36 2.78 -5.18 -7.35
C ILE A 36 3.20 -3.77 -7.72
N LEU A 37 4.41 -3.39 -7.36
CA LEU A 37 4.95 -2.06 -7.62
C LEU A 37 5.80 -2.07 -8.89
N ASP A 38 5.48 -1.17 -9.81
CA ASP A 38 6.29 -0.87 -10.99
C ASP A 38 7.47 0.07 -10.63
N ALA A 39 8.56 0.00 -11.39
CA ALA A 39 9.74 0.86 -11.22
C ALA A 39 9.39 2.35 -11.24
N ASN A 40 8.46 2.78 -12.08
CA ASN A 40 8.00 4.16 -12.13
C ASN A 40 7.39 4.66 -10.81
N VAL A 41 6.76 3.78 -10.04
CA VAL A 41 6.23 4.08 -8.69
C VAL A 41 7.38 4.41 -7.75
N ILE A 42 8.39 3.54 -7.72
CA ILE A 42 9.56 3.68 -6.85
C ILE A 42 10.39 4.90 -7.23
N ILE A 43 10.64 5.12 -8.52
CA ILE A 43 11.39 6.29 -8.98
C ILE A 43 10.69 7.61 -8.60
N LYS A 44 9.36 7.68 -8.72
CA LYS A 44 8.59 8.85 -8.29
C LYS A 44 8.68 9.06 -6.78
N GLU A 45 8.64 7.98 -6.00
CA GLU A 45 8.83 8.04 -4.55
C GLU A 45 10.21 8.56 -4.19
N LEU A 46 11.27 8.03 -4.80
CA LEU A 46 12.64 8.50 -4.60
C LEU A 46 12.79 10.00 -4.93
N ILE A 47 12.25 10.45 -6.05
CA ILE A 47 12.25 11.88 -6.41
C ILE A 47 11.51 12.70 -5.36
N TRP A 48 10.32 12.27 -4.93
CA TRP A 48 9.55 13.01 -3.93
C TRP A 48 10.30 13.11 -2.60
N ALA A 49 10.80 12.00 -2.10
CA ALA A 49 11.47 11.91 -0.80
C ALA A 49 12.76 12.74 -0.74
N THR A 50 13.52 12.79 -1.85
CA THR A 50 14.84 13.41 -1.86
C THR A 50 14.85 14.85 -2.38
N THR A 51 13.80 15.28 -3.12
CA THR A 51 13.79 16.63 -3.72
C THR A 51 12.58 17.48 -3.36
N LYS A 52 11.45 16.88 -2.99
CA LYS A 52 10.18 17.61 -2.78
C LYS A 52 9.68 17.60 -1.34
N ARG A 53 10.18 16.69 -0.53
CA ARG A 53 9.78 16.53 0.86
C ARG A 53 10.22 17.74 1.69
N LYS A 54 9.26 18.57 2.12
CA LYS A 54 9.52 19.77 2.93
C LYS A 54 9.75 19.45 4.41
N ASN A 55 9.03 18.47 4.94
CA ASN A 55 9.17 18.02 6.32
C ASN A 55 9.99 16.72 6.35
N PRO A 56 11.16 16.70 6.99
CA PRO A 56 11.99 15.48 7.10
C PRO A 56 11.26 14.28 7.73
N LEU A 57 10.29 14.55 8.62
CA LEU A 57 9.47 13.52 9.26
C LEU A 57 8.22 13.16 8.44
N GLY A 58 7.97 13.88 7.33
CA GLY A 58 6.83 13.61 6.46
C GLY A 58 7.01 12.30 5.71
N ARG A 59 5.95 11.49 5.67
CA ARG A 59 5.87 10.27 4.87
C ARG A 59 5.03 10.53 3.61
N SER A 60 5.42 9.92 2.52
CA SER A 60 4.57 9.85 1.32
C SER A 60 3.36 8.96 1.56
N ASP A 61 2.41 9.00 0.64
CA ASP A 61 1.26 8.11 0.68
C ASP A 61 1.69 6.63 0.56
N LEU A 62 2.67 6.36 -0.32
CA LEU A 62 3.23 5.03 -0.49
C LEU A 62 3.94 4.54 0.76
N LEU A 63 4.90 5.31 1.27
CA LEU A 63 5.70 4.90 2.42
C LEU A 63 4.82 4.63 3.65
N GLU A 64 3.83 5.50 3.92
CA GLU A 64 2.93 5.33 5.06
C GLU A 64 2.15 4.01 4.98
N VAL A 65 1.58 3.66 3.81
CA VAL A 65 0.78 2.44 3.68
C VAL A 65 1.62 1.16 3.69
N LEU A 66 2.90 1.25 3.30
CA LEU A 66 3.85 0.15 3.41
C LEU A 66 4.27 -0.09 4.86
N GLU A 67 4.68 0.97 5.58
CA GLU A 67 5.14 0.88 6.96
C GLU A 67 4.09 0.37 7.93
N VAL A 68 2.80 0.71 7.69
CA VAL A 68 1.67 0.22 8.50
C VAL A 68 1.06 -1.07 7.97
N GLU A 69 1.68 -1.66 6.95
CA GLU A 69 1.27 -2.95 6.35
C GLU A 69 -0.19 -2.97 5.83
N THR A 70 -0.75 -1.80 5.49
CA THR A 70 -2.01 -1.76 4.75
C THR A 70 -1.82 -2.25 3.32
N VAL A 71 -0.62 -2.03 2.77
CA VAL A 71 -0.16 -2.61 1.52
C VAL A 71 0.94 -3.62 1.81
N VAL A 72 0.78 -4.83 1.31
CA VAL A 72 1.84 -5.81 1.15
C VAL A 72 2.38 -5.65 -0.26
N ALA A 73 3.57 -5.06 -0.36
CA ALA A 73 4.18 -4.78 -1.65
C ALA A 73 4.96 -5.99 -2.19
N TRP A 74 4.80 -6.22 -3.46
CA TRP A 74 5.49 -7.26 -4.23
C TRP A 74 6.17 -6.65 -5.45
N ALA A 75 7.28 -7.23 -5.86
CA ALA A 75 7.95 -6.87 -7.10
C ALA A 75 8.73 -8.06 -7.67
N PRO A 76 8.93 -8.12 -9.00
CA PRO A 76 9.89 -9.07 -9.56
C PRO A 76 11.32 -8.63 -9.20
N THR A 77 12.25 -9.58 -9.01
CA THR A 77 13.66 -9.29 -8.67
C THR A 77 14.34 -8.37 -9.68
N PHE A 78 13.88 -8.38 -10.91
CA PHE A 78 14.31 -7.48 -11.98
C PHE A 78 14.15 -5.98 -11.59
N LEU A 79 13.12 -5.62 -10.78
CA LEU A 79 12.86 -4.24 -10.35
C LEU A 79 14.08 -3.59 -9.68
N GLU A 80 14.85 -4.33 -8.89
CA GLU A 80 16.02 -3.78 -8.18
C GLU A 80 17.00 -3.13 -9.16
N ARG A 81 17.37 -3.89 -10.21
CA ARG A 81 18.29 -3.40 -11.24
C ARG A 81 17.71 -2.23 -12.05
N GLU A 82 16.41 -2.25 -12.27
CA GLU A 82 15.72 -1.17 -12.99
C GLU A 82 15.72 0.13 -12.19
N VAL A 83 15.43 0.08 -10.90
CA VAL A 83 15.48 1.24 -10.00
C VAL A 83 16.92 1.78 -9.91
N GLU A 84 17.90 0.93 -9.68
CA GLU A 84 19.30 1.35 -9.53
C GLU A 84 19.86 2.01 -10.81
N LYS A 85 19.51 1.52 -11.99
CA LYS A 85 19.86 2.15 -13.28
C LYS A 85 19.29 3.57 -13.38
N ASN A 86 18.17 3.85 -12.74
CA ASN A 86 17.49 5.15 -12.78
C ASN A 86 17.94 6.11 -11.67
N PHE A 87 18.89 5.77 -10.80
CA PHE A 87 19.41 6.69 -9.79
C PHE A 87 19.97 7.98 -10.39
N ALA A 88 20.66 7.88 -11.55
CA ALA A 88 21.14 9.06 -12.25
C ALA A 88 20.03 10.03 -12.65
N VAL A 89 18.83 9.53 -12.98
CA VAL A 89 17.65 10.36 -13.28
C VAL A 89 17.18 11.09 -12.04
N VAL A 90 17.15 10.43 -10.88
CA VAL A 90 16.75 11.03 -9.59
C VAL A 90 17.76 12.11 -9.17
N VAL A 91 19.05 11.82 -9.27
CA VAL A 91 20.15 12.77 -8.98
C VAL A 91 20.07 13.98 -9.92
N GLY A 92 19.76 13.77 -11.20
CA GLY A 92 19.56 14.85 -12.17
C GLY A 92 18.37 15.78 -11.86
N LYS A 93 17.48 15.39 -10.93
CA LYS A 93 16.40 16.23 -10.38
C LYS A 93 16.82 17.04 -9.16
N GLY A 94 18.09 17.01 -8.78
CA GLY A 94 18.65 17.77 -7.65
C GLY A 94 18.80 16.99 -6.34
N ALA A 95 18.62 15.67 -6.36
CA ALA A 95 18.86 14.81 -5.20
C ALA A 95 20.35 14.54 -5.01
N ARG A 96 20.79 14.39 -3.75
CA ARG A 96 22.12 13.82 -3.47
C ARG A 96 22.04 12.31 -3.63
N ARG A 97 23.12 11.71 -4.18
CA ARG A 97 23.16 10.26 -4.44
C ARG A 97 22.98 9.43 -3.16
N GLU A 98 23.59 9.87 -2.07
CA GLU A 98 23.51 9.22 -0.77
C GLU A 98 22.06 9.15 -0.29
N ASP A 99 21.32 10.26 -0.34
CA ASP A 99 19.92 10.32 0.08
C ASP A 99 19.03 9.38 -0.77
N VAL A 100 19.34 9.24 -2.07
CA VAL A 100 18.63 8.31 -2.97
C VAL A 100 18.88 6.87 -2.56
N VAL A 101 20.15 6.51 -2.29
CA VAL A 101 20.53 5.15 -1.88
C VAL A 101 19.89 4.81 -0.53
N ASP A 102 19.99 5.68 0.47
CA ASP A 102 19.45 5.45 1.80
C ASP A 102 17.93 5.26 1.76
N HIS A 103 17.23 6.10 0.99
CA HIS A 103 15.79 5.96 0.85
C HIS A 103 15.39 4.69 0.07
N TRP A 104 16.18 4.30 -0.93
CA TRP A 104 15.97 3.04 -1.64
C TRP A 104 16.17 1.82 -0.74
N VAL A 105 17.23 1.80 0.06
CA VAL A 105 17.48 0.71 1.02
C VAL A 105 16.28 0.56 1.98
N HIS A 106 15.74 1.67 2.47
CA HIS A 106 14.55 1.65 3.32
C HIS A 106 13.32 1.10 2.61
N LEU A 107 13.00 1.60 1.40
CA LEU A 107 11.86 1.11 0.61
C LEU A 107 12.01 -0.37 0.23
N ARG A 108 13.22 -0.76 -0.18
CA ARG A 108 13.54 -2.13 -0.58
C ARG A 108 13.23 -3.13 0.54
N ALA A 109 13.48 -2.76 1.79
CA ALA A 109 13.17 -3.60 2.95
C ALA A 109 11.67 -3.82 3.19
N LEU A 110 10.81 -2.97 2.60
CA LEU A 110 9.35 -3.06 2.71
C LEU A 110 8.69 -3.79 1.53
N ILE A 111 9.48 -4.29 0.56
CA ILE A 111 8.99 -4.92 -0.66
C ILE A 111 9.41 -6.40 -0.68
N ASN A 112 8.47 -7.26 -1.00
CA ASN A 112 8.72 -8.69 -1.19
C ASN A 112 9.14 -8.93 -2.64
N PHE A 113 10.39 -9.33 -2.85
CA PHE A 113 10.91 -9.64 -4.17
C PHE A 113 10.72 -11.11 -4.53
N VAL A 114 10.24 -11.36 -5.74
CA VAL A 114 9.96 -12.70 -6.26
C VAL A 114 10.68 -12.90 -7.58
N ASP A 115 11.44 -13.97 -7.69
CA ASP A 115 11.95 -14.42 -8.97
C ASP A 115 10.83 -15.09 -9.76
N VAL A 116 10.49 -14.51 -10.90
CA VAL A 116 9.44 -15.00 -11.80
C VAL A 116 9.98 -15.82 -12.97
N GLY A 117 11.31 -16.02 -13.01
CA GLY A 117 11.97 -16.70 -14.13
C GLY A 117 12.14 -15.82 -15.37
N GLY A 118 12.58 -16.44 -16.45
CA GLY A 118 12.79 -15.77 -17.73
C GLY A 118 11.48 -15.50 -18.47
N VAL A 119 11.54 -14.50 -19.37
CA VAL A 119 10.43 -14.22 -20.30
C VAL A 119 10.29 -15.37 -21.29
N PRO A 120 9.11 -15.99 -21.47
CA PRO A 120 8.90 -17.03 -22.47
C PRO A 120 9.25 -16.53 -23.88
N ALA A 121 10.11 -17.26 -24.59
CA ALA A 121 10.61 -16.84 -25.90
C ALA A 121 9.57 -17.01 -27.03
N ASP A 122 8.58 -17.82 -26.79
CA ASP A 122 7.52 -18.20 -27.75
C ASP A 122 6.33 -17.22 -27.78
N VAL A 123 6.26 -16.28 -26.84
CA VAL A 123 5.18 -15.31 -26.75
C VAL A 123 5.66 -13.92 -27.15
N LYS A 124 4.97 -13.32 -28.13
CA LYS A 124 5.23 -11.96 -28.58
C LYS A 124 4.55 -10.97 -27.63
N TYR A 125 5.31 -10.41 -26.72
CA TYR A 125 4.83 -9.35 -25.82
C TYR A 125 5.04 -7.96 -26.44
N ARG A 126 4.16 -7.00 -26.10
CA ARG A 126 4.25 -5.63 -26.57
C ARG A 126 5.50 -4.92 -26.01
N ASP A 127 5.75 -5.06 -24.70
CA ASP A 127 7.02 -4.71 -24.07
C ASP A 127 7.52 -5.89 -23.23
N PRO A 128 8.64 -6.52 -23.63
CA PRO A 128 9.22 -7.63 -22.88
C PRO A 128 9.68 -7.26 -21.45
N LYS A 129 9.92 -5.97 -21.18
CA LYS A 129 10.35 -5.51 -19.84
C LYS A 129 9.23 -5.57 -18.82
N ASP A 130 7.98 -5.47 -19.28
CA ASP A 130 6.81 -5.48 -18.40
C ASP A 130 6.32 -6.90 -18.11
N VAL A 131 6.80 -7.88 -18.87
CA VAL A 131 6.38 -9.29 -18.72
C VAL A 131 6.60 -9.83 -17.30
N PRO A 132 7.73 -9.55 -16.60
CA PRO A 132 7.93 -10.00 -15.24
C PRO A 132 6.81 -9.56 -14.27
N TYR A 133 6.25 -8.36 -14.45
CA TYR A 133 5.13 -7.88 -13.62
C TYR A 133 3.85 -8.67 -13.90
N ILE A 134 3.57 -8.99 -15.17
CA ILE A 134 2.40 -9.81 -15.56
C ILE A 134 2.54 -11.24 -15.03
N LEU A 135 3.73 -11.85 -15.13
CA LEU A 135 3.98 -13.18 -14.59
C LEU A 135 3.81 -13.20 -13.07
N LEU A 136 4.34 -12.20 -12.37
CA LEU A 136 4.17 -12.06 -10.93
C LEU A 136 2.69 -11.89 -10.56
N GLN A 137 1.94 -11.06 -11.30
CA GLN A 137 0.52 -10.85 -11.08
C GLN A 137 -0.28 -12.15 -11.14
N ARG A 138 -0.01 -12.97 -12.16
CA ARG A 138 -0.68 -14.27 -12.32
C ARG A 138 -0.34 -15.25 -11.20
N ARG A 139 0.90 -15.16 -10.67
CA ARG A 139 1.38 -16.05 -9.61
C ARG A 139 0.80 -15.74 -8.24
N ILE A 140 0.62 -14.45 -7.90
CA ILE A 140 0.17 -14.02 -6.55
C ILE A 140 -1.24 -13.41 -6.54
N GLU A 141 -1.90 -13.34 -7.72
CA GLU A 141 -3.25 -12.76 -7.90
C GLU A 141 -3.37 -11.32 -7.36
N ALA A 142 -2.30 -10.52 -7.46
CA ALA A 142 -2.26 -9.12 -7.00
C ALA A 142 -2.57 -8.15 -8.14
N THR A 143 -2.71 -6.86 -7.82
CA THR A 143 -2.92 -5.78 -8.79
C THR A 143 -1.63 -4.98 -8.98
N ILE A 144 -1.30 -4.63 -10.22
CA ILE A 144 -0.09 -3.84 -10.55
C ILE A 144 -0.41 -2.36 -10.40
N VAL A 145 0.43 -1.64 -9.64
CA VAL A 145 0.36 -0.18 -9.58
C VAL A 145 1.36 0.38 -10.57
N THR A 146 0.83 0.98 -11.63
CA THR A 146 1.65 1.58 -12.69
C THR A 146 0.95 2.78 -13.32
N ALA A 147 1.74 3.63 -13.95
CA ALA A 147 1.24 4.67 -14.87
C ALA A 147 1.38 4.24 -16.34
N ASP A 148 1.97 3.08 -16.58
CA ASP A 148 2.21 2.58 -17.92
C ASP A 148 0.94 1.94 -18.50
N LYS A 149 0.61 2.34 -19.74
CA LYS A 149 -0.55 1.82 -20.48
C LYS A 149 -0.25 0.48 -21.17
N ASP A 150 1.04 0.18 -21.38
CA ASP A 150 1.44 -1.04 -22.07
C ASP A 150 1.21 -2.27 -21.22
N VAL A 151 1.36 -2.16 -19.89
CA VAL A 151 0.99 -3.22 -18.94
C VAL A 151 -0.49 -3.56 -19.04
N ALA A 152 -1.38 -2.55 -19.10
CA ALA A 152 -2.81 -2.77 -19.27
C ALA A 152 -3.14 -3.39 -20.64
N ALA A 153 -2.40 -2.98 -21.69
CA ALA A 153 -2.58 -3.53 -23.04
C ALA A 153 -2.15 -5.00 -23.18
N MET A 154 -1.35 -5.49 -22.23
CA MET A 154 -0.94 -6.90 -22.11
C MET A 154 -1.82 -7.71 -21.14
N ASP A 155 -3.06 -7.26 -20.90
CA ASP A 155 -4.02 -7.90 -20.00
C ASP A 155 -3.64 -7.87 -18.51
N GLY A 156 -2.77 -6.92 -18.13
CA GLY A 156 -2.45 -6.66 -16.73
C GLY A 156 -3.60 -5.98 -15.98
N LYS A 157 -3.93 -6.47 -14.79
CA LYS A 157 -4.84 -5.78 -13.87
C LYS A 157 -4.10 -4.63 -13.22
N VAL A 158 -4.37 -3.41 -13.66
CA VAL A 158 -3.64 -2.21 -13.24
C VAL A 158 -4.49 -1.24 -12.44
N VAL A 159 -3.86 -0.50 -11.55
CA VAL A 159 -4.44 0.65 -10.84
C VAL A 159 -3.46 1.82 -10.87
N PRO A 160 -3.96 3.06 -10.91
CA PRO A 160 -3.12 4.23 -10.92
C PRO A 160 -2.48 4.50 -9.55
N LEU A 161 -1.39 5.27 -9.53
CA LEU A 161 -0.67 5.66 -8.31
C LEU A 161 -1.57 6.37 -7.27
N ALA A 162 -2.65 7.02 -7.71
CA ALA A 162 -3.62 7.68 -6.82
C ALA A 162 -4.25 6.72 -5.79
N VAL A 163 -4.15 5.40 -6.01
CA VAL A 163 -4.61 4.39 -5.06
C VAL A 163 -3.93 4.53 -3.68
N PHE A 164 -2.67 4.97 -3.62
CA PHE A 164 -1.96 5.13 -2.35
C PHE A 164 -2.56 6.23 -1.48
N ALA A 165 -3.00 7.35 -2.06
CA ALA A 165 -3.70 8.39 -1.30
C ALA A 165 -4.99 7.87 -0.66
N THR A 166 -5.72 7.03 -1.39
CA THR A 166 -6.94 6.39 -0.89
C THR A 166 -6.64 5.38 0.21
N LEU A 167 -5.63 4.53 0.02
CA LEU A 167 -5.22 3.53 1.02
C LEU A 167 -4.67 4.20 2.28
N ARG A 168 -3.93 5.31 2.14
CA ARG A 168 -3.49 6.13 3.28
C ARG A 168 -4.67 6.69 4.07
N ALA A 169 -5.67 7.26 3.38
CA ALA A 169 -6.87 7.77 4.03
C ALA A 169 -7.63 6.64 4.76
N TYR A 170 -7.73 5.46 4.16
CA TYR A 170 -8.27 4.27 4.79
C TYR A 170 -7.47 3.87 6.04
N SER A 171 -6.14 3.77 5.94
CA SER A 171 -5.25 3.38 7.05
C SER A 171 -5.44 4.30 8.26
N ARG A 172 -5.50 5.60 8.03
CA ARG A 172 -5.70 6.61 9.08
C ARG A 172 -7.09 6.48 9.72
N ALA A 173 -8.14 6.30 8.92
CA ALA A 173 -9.49 6.13 9.42
C ALA A 173 -9.64 4.81 10.21
N ALA A 174 -9.05 3.72 9.73
CA ALA A 174 -9.04 2.44 10.42
C ALA A 174 -8.28 2.51 11.74
N ALA A 175 -7.12 3.20 11.79
CA ALA A 175 -6.36 3.40 13.02
C ALA A 175 -7.19 4.13 14.09
N VAL A 176 -7.94 5.16 13.70
CA VAL A 176 -8.85 5.87 14.61
C VAL A 176 -9.93 4.92 15.12
N GLN A 177 -10.59 4.18 14.24
CA GLN A 177 -11.68 3.27 14.60
C GLN A 177 -11.20 2.18 15.55
N VAL A 178 -10.07 1.53 15.26
CA VAL A 178 -9.51 0.46 16.10
C VAL A 178 -9.05 1.02 17.45
N THR A 179 -8.39 2.19 17.47
CA THR A 179 -7.98 2.85 18.72
C THR A 179 -9.19 3.11 19.62
N LEU A 180 -10.31 3.55 19.05
CA LEU A 180 -11.54 3.78 19.79
C LEU A 180 -12.16 2.50 20.33
N GLN A 181 -12.15 1.43 19.53
CA GLN A 181 -12.64 0.12 19.95
C GLN A 181 -11.80 -0.41 21.12
N VAL A 182 -10.48 -0.40 21.00
CA VAL A 182 -9.56 -0.86 22.06
C VAL A 182 -9.71 0.02 23.32
N SER A 183 -9.76 1.33 23.18
CA SER A 183 -9.98 2.25 24.32
C SER A 183 -11.35 2.04 24.99
N GLY A 184 -12.39 1.76 24.21
CA GLY A 184 -13.72 1.43 24.72
C GLY A 184 -13.76 0.16 25.55
N TYR A 185 -13.00 -0.87 25.14
CA TYR A 185 -12.85 -2.12 25.92
C TYR A 185 -12.07 -1.89 27.23
N THR A 186 -11.05 -1.01 27.22
CA THR A 186 -10.22 -0.76 28.41
C THR A 186 -10.87 0.22 29.40
N LEU A 187 -11.71 1.16 28.92
CA LEU A 187 -12.28 2.23 29.74
C LEU A 187 -13.72 1.93 30.24
N GLY A 188 -14.28 0.81 29.91
CA GLY A 188 -15.54 0.15 30.39
C GLY A 188 -16.69 0.98 30.96
N SER A 189 -16.66 2.31 31.00
CA SER A 189 -17.70 3.15 31.61
C SER A 189 -17.78 4.60 31.16
N LEU A 190 -16.90 5.08 30.29
CA LEU A 190 -16.93 6.48 29.84
C LEU A 190 -17.77 6.66 28.56
N GLY A 191 -19.06 6.97 28.80
CA GLY A 191 -19.89 7.73 27.87
C GLY A 191 -20.08 7.18 26.46
N LEU A 192 -20.99 6.22 26.28
CA LEU A 192 -21.51 5.76 24.98
C LEU A 192 -21.78 6.91 23.97
N ARG A 193 -22.11 8.12 24.44
CA ARG A 193 -22.38 9.30 23.60
C ARG A 193 -21.14 9.86 22.93
N ALA A 194 -19.98 9.89 23.60
CA ALA A 194 -18.73 10.32 23.00
C ALA A 194 -18.23 9.30 21.96
N LEU A 195 -18.35 8.01 22.27
CA LEU A 195 -18.03 6.93 21.33
C LEU A 195 -18.88 7.00 20.05
N VAL A 196 -20.18 7.26 20.16
CA VAL A 196 -21.10 7.36 19.01
C VAL A 196 -20.75 8.58 18.13
N GLN A 197 -20.36 9.71 18.70
CA GLN A 197 -19.94 10.86 17.89
C GLN A 197 -18.63 10.60 17.16
N ILE A 198 -17.65 9.97 17.80
CA ILE A 198 -16.35 9.69 17.20
C ILE A 198 -16.47 8.60 16.13
N THR A 199 -17.26 7.54 16.35
CA THR A 199 -17.53 6.52 15.32
C THR A 199 -18.30 7.09 14.12
N ARG A 200 -19.21 8.05 14.30
CA ARG A 200 -19.85 8.76 13.18
C ARG A 200 -18.86 9.59 12.37
N PHE A 201 -17.90 10.24 13.02
CA PHE A 201 -16.87 11.03 12.35
C PHE A 201 -15.90 10.12 11.58
N ALA A 202 -15.44 9.03 12.18
CA ALA A 202 -14.58 8.04 11.54
C ALA A 202 -15.29 7.34 10.35
N SER A 203 -16.57 6.95 10.53
CA SER A 203 -17.35 6.31 9.45
C SER A 203 -17.63 7.25 8.27
N SER A 204 -17.76 8.57 8.49
CA SER A 204 -17.90 9.55 7.42
C SER A 204 -16.60 9.72 6.63
N GLY A 205 -15.45 9.69 7.31
CA GLY A 205 -14.13 9.70 6.67
C GLY A 205 -13.87 8.45 5.84
N VAL A 206 -14.20 7.27 6.37
CA VAL A 206 -14.13 5.99 5.66
C VAL A 206 -15.08 5.99 4.47
N LYS A 207 -16.35 6.37 4.64
CA LYS A 207 -17.29 6.46 3.51
C LYS A 207 -16.78 7.38 2.41
N LYS A 208 -16.25 8.55 2.75
CA LYS A 208 -15.72 9.51 1.77
C LYS A 208 -14.46 9.00 1.09
N ALA A 209 -13.58 8.28 1.80
CA ALA A 209 -12.43 7.61 1.19
C ALA A 209 -12.89 6.47 0.25
N MET A 210 -13.90 5.71 0.67
CA MET A 210 -14.45 4.59 -0.10
C MET A 210 -15.22 5.02 -1.36
N THR A 211 -15.92 6.14 -1.36
CA THR A 211 -16.65 6.65 -2.54
C THR A 211 -15.74 7.15 -3.66
N ASN A 212 -14.48 7.48 -3.34
CA ASN A 212 -13.49 7.95 -4.31
C ASN A 212 -12.62 6.83 -4.89
N VAL A 213 -12.81 5.58 -4.48
CA VAL A 213 -12.10 4.43 -5.03
C VAL A 213 -12.80 3.97 -6.30
N PRO A 214 -12.12 3.86 -7.45
CA PRO A 214 -12.67 3.27 -8.65
C PRO A 214 -13.24 1.88 -8.35
N ARG A 215 -14.37 1.55 -9.00
CA ARG A 215 -15.09 0.28 -8.78
C ARG A 215 -14.20 -0.94 -9.00
N GLU A 216 -13.25 -0.83 -9.93
CA GLU A 216 -12.28 -1.86 -10.29
C GLU A 216 -11.33 -2.17 -9.14
N VAL A 217 -10.93 -1.14 -8.39
CA VAL A 217 -10.08 -1.27 -7.18
C VAL A 217 -10.87 -2.00 -6.08
N TRP A 218 -12.14 -1.67 -5.91
CA TRP A 218 -13.04 -2.37 -4.98
C TRP A 218 -13.18 -3.85 -5.32
N LEU A 219 -13.38 -4.18 -6.60
CA LEU A 219 -13.50 -5.57 -7.03
C LEU A 219 -12.19 -6.33 -6.81
N ALA A 220 -11.04 -5.73 -7.11
CA ALA A 220 -9.74 -6.34 -6.85
C ALA A 220 -9.51 -6.59 -5.35
N MET A 221 -9.93 -5.67 -4.49
CA MET A 221 -9.83 -5.78 -3.04
C MET A 221 -10.75 -6.87 -2.47
N LEU A 222 -11.98 -6.98 -2.95
CA LEU A 222 -12.95 -7.99 -2.50
C LEU A 222 -12.52 -9.42 -2.89
N VAL A 223 -11.89 -9.60 -4.03
CA VAL A 223 -11.38 -10.91 -4.49
C VAL A 223 -10.22 -11.40 -3.61
N GLN A 224 -9.45 -10.49 -3.01
CA GLN A 224 -8.31 -10.83 -2.15
C GLN A 224 -8.71 -11.12 -0.69
N HIS A 225 -9.96 -10.89 -0.30
CA HIS A 225 -10.38 -11.08 1.09
C HIS A 225 -10.50 -12.59 1.44
N PRO A 226 -9.90 -13.06 2.56
CA PRO A 226 -9.87 -14.47 2.93
C PRO A 226 -11.26 -15.11 3.12
N LEU A 227 -12.31 -14.33 3.35
CA LEU A 227 -13.68 -14.84 3.49
C LEU A 227 -14.24 -15.47 2.19
N ASN A 228 -13.69 -15.14 1.01
CA ASN A 228 -14.08 -15.77 -0.26
C ASN A 228 -13.41 -17.13 -0.49
N ARG A 229 -12.46 -17.55 0.35
CA ARG A 229 -11.81 -18.87 0.26
C ARG A 229 -12.56 -19.99 1.02
N LEU A 230 -13.56 -19.65 1.82
CA LEU A 230 -14.32 -20.63 2.60
C LEU A 230 -15.51 -21.23 1.86
N ASN A 231 -15.79 -20.80 0.63
CA ASN A 231 -16.91 -21.30 -0.20
C ASN A 231 -16.46 -21.99 -1.49
N LYS A 232 -15.28 -22.62 -1.51
CA LYS A 232 -14.88 -23.55 -2.59
C LYS A 232 -14.45 -24.89 -2.02
#